data_5e41d6ff7358a897f6bf5e88af236219
#
_entry.id   5e41d6ff7358a897f6bf5e88af236219
#
_cell.length_a   1.000
_cell.length_b   1.000
_cell.length_c   1.000
_cell.angle_alpha   90.00
_cell.angle_beta   90.00
_cell.angle_gamma   90.00
#
_symmetry.space_group_name_H-M   'P 1'
#
loop_
_entity.id
_entity.type
_entity.pdbx_description
1 polymer ?
#
loop_
_entity_poly.entity_id
_entity_poly.type
_entity_poly.pdbx_seq_one_letter_code
_entity_poly.pdbx_strand_id
1 'polypeptide(L)'
;MRKAIEKQLTVPIEKQTSEYGKFFESWFINECHRLNEYYQLDYKFSYLRTKDDAEIDLIIERPNKSITLVEIKSTGQVEDRHLKHLKHFKKDFPAADLICVCTEEKIRRKDGVVIAPWNQAFKVLKLV
;
A
#
# COMPACT_ATOMS: atom_id res chain seq x y z
N MET A 1 3.03 22.18 5.41
CA MET A 1 3.06 20.82 4.92
C MET A 1 4.09 20.56 3.83
N ARG A 2 4.04 21.34 2.75
CA ARG A 2 5.02 21.22 1.67
C ARG A 2 6.46 21.44 2.14
N LYS A 3 6.68 22.43 3.00
CA LYS A 3 8.02 22.70 3.54
C LYS A 3 8.58 21.55 4.35
N ALA A 4 7.74 20.87 5.11
CA ALA A 4 8.18 19.72 5.89
C ALA A 4 8.60 18.57 4.98
N ILE A 5 7.87 18.35 3.89
CA ILE A 5 8.21 17.34 2.89
C ILE A 5 9.52 17.71 2.19
N GLU A 6 9.67 18.97 1.82
CA GLU A 6 10.89 19.45 1.16
C GLU A 6 12.11 19.28 2.07
N LYS A 7 11.97 19.55 3.36
CA LYS A 7 13.05 19.33 4.33
C LYS A 7 13.42 17.85 4.40
N GLN A 8 12.44 16.96 4.38
CA GLN A 8 12.71 15.53 4.40
C GLN A 8 13.42 15.07 3.13
N LEU A 9 13.11 15.69 2.00
CA LEU A 9 13.76 15.35 0.74
C LEU A 9 15.15 15.93 0.62
N THR A 10 15.44 17.05 1.28
CA THR A 10 16.77 17.67 1.26
C THR A 10 17.73 17.04 2.26
N VAL A 11 17.21 16.45 3.33
CA VAL A 11 18.01 15.71 4.30
C VAL A 11 18.12 14.26 3.84
N PRO A 12 19.34 13.71 3.70
CA PRO A 12 19.48 12.32 3.27
C PRO A 12 18.73 11.38 4.21
N ILE A 13 17.78 10.63 3.66
CA ILE A 13 17.01 9.63 4.39
C ILE A 13 17.33 8.28 3.78
N GLU A 14 17.84 7.37 4.61
CA GLU A 14 18.13 6.03 4.15
C GLU A 14 16.84 5.25 3.93
N LYS A 15 16.79 4.47 2.85
CA LYS A 15 15.58 3.74 2.46
C LYS A 15 15.10 2.75 3.52
N GLN A 16 15.98 2.33 4.41
CA GLN A 16 15.62 1.35 5.44
C GLN A 16 15.17 2.00 6.75
N THR A 17 15.12 3.34 6.82
CA THR A 17 14.70 4.01 8.06
C THR A 17 13.19 4.02 8.20
N SER A 18 12.72 4.09 9.45
CA SER A 18 11.29 4.19 9.72
C SER A 18 10.69 5.50 9.20
N GLU A 19 11.49 6.56 9.15
CA GLU A 19 11.04 7.85 8.59
C GLU A 19 10.76 7.72 7.10
N TYR A 20 11.65 7.07 6.37
CA TYR A 20 11.44 6.84 4.95
C TYR A 20 10.22 5.96 4.72
N GLY A 21 10.05 4.93 5.55
CA GLY A 21 8.90 4.04 5.46
C GLY A 21 7.58 4.76 5.65
N LYS A 22 7.52 5.63 6.66
CA LYS A 22 6.32 6.42 6.93
C LYS A 22 6.04 7.42 5.81
N PHE A 23 7.08 8.04 5.29
CA PHE A 23 6.93 8.97 4.18
C PHE A 23 6.42 8.26 2.93
N PHE A 24 6.99 7.11 2.63
CA PHE A 24 6.60 6.31 1.47
C PHE A 24 5.14 5.88 1.57
N GLU A 25 4.73 5.38 2.73
CA GLU A 25 3.36 4.96 2.97
C GLU A 25 2.37 6.12 2.80
N SER A 26 2.64 7.23 3.47
CA SER A 26 1.77 8.41 3.39
C SER A 26 1.69 8.96 1.98
N TRP A 27 2.82 9.02 1.30
CA TRP A 27 2.87 9.49 -0.07
C TRP A 27 2.02 8.61 -0.98
N PHE A 28 2.17 7.30 -0.85
CA PHE A 28 1.42 6.36 -1.69
C PHE A 28 -0.09 6.49 -1.48
N ILE A 29 -0.50 6.55 -0.20
CA ILE A 29 -1.92 6.68 0.14
C ILE A 29 -2.49 8.00 -0.40
N ASN A 30 -1.74 9.09 -0.26
CA ASN A 30 -2.18 10.38 -0.78
C ASN A 30 -2.31 10.37 -2.30
N GLU A 31 -1.42 9.67 -3.00
CA GLU A 31 -1.53 9.52 -4.45
C GLU A 31 -2.76 8.71 -4.84
N CYS A 32 -3.10 7.69 -4.05
CA CYS A 32 -4.31 6.92 -4.28
C CYS A 32 -5.56 7.82 -4.16
N HIS A 33 -5.61 8.65 -3.13
CA HIS A 33 -6.72 9.60 -2.96
C HIS A 33 -6.80 10.58 -4.12
N ARG A 34 -5.66 11.11 -4.55
CA ARG A 34 -5.61 12.07 -5.64
C ARG A 34 -6.14 11.45 -6.95
N LEU A 35 -5.72 10.23 -7.24
CA LEU A 35 -6.17 9.54 -8.45
C LEU A 35 -7.65 9.18 -8.40
N ASN A 36 -8.12 8.78 -7.21
CA ASN A 36 -9.53 8.48 -7.01
C ASN A 36 -10.41 9.70 -7.31
N GLU A 37 -10.01 10.88 -6.83
CA GLU A 37 -10.71 12.12 -7.10
C GLU A 37 -10.58 12.53 -8.56
N TYR A 38 -9.37 12.49 -9.08
CA TYR A 38 -9.10 12.94 -10.46
C TYR A 38 -9.92 12.17 -11.48
N TYR A 39 -9.97 10.85 -11.33
CA TYR A 39 -10.71 9.99 -12.26
C TYR A 39 -12.15 9.72 -11.83
N GLN A 40 -12.58 10.27 -10.71
CA GLN A 40 -13.93 10.10 -10.17
C GLN A 40 -14.32 8.61 -10.06
N LEU A 41 -13.44 7.82 -9.48
CA LEU A 41 -13.61 6.37 -9.38
C LEU A 41 -14.61 5.96 -8.30
N ASP A 42 -14.85 6.84 -7.33
CA ASP A 42 -15.74 6.59 -6.20
C ASP A 42 -15.33 5.38 -5.36
N TYR A 43 -14.04 5.17 -5.21
CA TYR A 43 -13.50 4.14 -4.32
C TYR A 43 -13.53 4.67 -2.89
N LYS A 44 -13.76 3.77 -1.93
CA LYS A 44 -13.66 4.10 -0.51
C LYS A 44 -12.37 3.54 0.04
N PHE A 45 -11.65 4.37 0.77
CA PHE A 45 -10.38 3.99 1.39
C PHE A 45 -10.53 3.97 2.90
N SER A 46 -9.99 2.93 3.52
CA SER A 46 -9.95 2.80 4.97
C SER A 46 -8.67 2.05 5.34
N TYR A 47 -8.45 1.87 6.63
CA TYR A 47 -7.35 1.06 7.13
C TYR A 47 -7.88 0.22 8.28
N LEU A 48 -7.12 -0.79 8.68
CA LEU A 48 -7.51 -1.69 9.75
C LEU A 48 -6.35 -1.85 10.73
N ARG A 49 -6.66 -1.72 12.00
CA ARG A 49 -5.71 -1.97 13.07
C ARG A 49 -6.42 -2.72 14.18
N THR A 50 -5.81 -3.81 14.64
CA THR A 50 -6.36 -4.60 15.74
C THR A 50 -5.61 -4.31 17.03
N LYS A 51 -6.15 -4.82 18.15
CA LYS A 51 -5.52 -4.68 19.46
C LYS A 51 -4.16 -5.39 19.54
N ASP A 52 -3.94 -6.38 18.67
CA ASP A 52 -2.70 -7.16 18.64
C ASP A 52 -1.67 -6.58 17.68
N ASP A 53 -1.81 -5.30 17.34
CA ASP A 53 -0.92 -4.59 16.42
C ASP A 53 -0.85 -5.17 15.01
N ALA A 54 -1.82 -5.99 14.63
CA ALA A 54 -1.98 -6.38 13.25
C ALA A 54 -2.68 -5.25 12.51
N GLU A 55 -2.16 -4.86 11.35
CA GLU A 55 -2.76 -3.76 10.60
C GLU A 55 -2.68 -3.97 9.11
N ILE A 56 -3.65 -3.37 8.41
CA ILE A 56 -3.64 -3.25 6.96
C ILE A 56 -3.57 -1.77 6.64
N ASP A 57 -2.57 -1.38 5.88
CA ASP A 57 -2.28 0.03 5.62
C ASP A 57 -3.36 0.72 4.80
N LEU A 58 -3.98 -0.01 3.88
CA LEU A 58 -5.02 0.56 3.03
C LEU A 58 -5.98 -0.54 2.60
N ILE A 59 -7.27 -0.27 2.74
CA ILE A 59 -8.32 -1.13 2.23
C ILE A 59 -9.07 -0.33 1.17
N ILE A 60 -9.16 -0.87 -0.03
CA ILE A 60 -9.86 -0.23 -1.14
C ILE A 60 -11.17 -0.97 -1.39
N GLU A 61 -12.28 -0.26 -1.28
CA GLU A 61 -13.60 -0.80 -1.53
C GLU A 61 -14.17 -0.09 -2.76
N ARG A 62 -14.49 -0.86 -3.78
CA ARG A 62 -14.96 -0.32 -5.06
C ARG A 62 -16.48 -0.34 -5.15
N PRO A 63 -17.07 0.48 -6.06
CA PRO A 63 -18.53 0.48 -6.24
C PRO A 63 -19.09 -0.89 -6.60
N ASN A 64 -18.33 -1.76 -7.28
CA ASN A 64 -18.74 -3.12 -7.61
C ASN A 64 -18.61 -4.10 -6.44
N LYS A 65 -18.35 -3.59 -5.23
CA LYS A 65 -18.20 -4.36 -3.99
C LYS A 65 -16.90 -5.16 -3.90
N SER A 66 -15.99 -5.06 -4.87
CA SER A 66 -14.70 -5.74 -4.74
C SER A 66 -13.81 -5.01 -3.73
N ILE A 67 -13.05 -5.78 -2.97
CA ILE A 67 -12.19 -5.27 -1.91
C ILE A 67 -10.75 -5.68 -2.18
N THR A 68 -9.83 -4.75 -1.98
CA THR A 68 -8.39 -5.01 -2.04
C THR A 68 -7.76 -4.63 -0.72
N LEU A 69 -6.97 -5.52 -0.15
CA LEU A 69 -6.17 -5.26 1.04
C LEU A 69 -4.75 -4.92 0.58
N VAL A 70 -4.24 -3.78 1.01
CA VAL A 70 -2.96 -3.25 0.55
C VAL A 70 -2.02 -3.07 1.72
N GLU A 71 -0.84 -3.65 1.61
CA GLU A 71 0.26 -3.43 2.53
C GLU A 71 1.31 -2.60 1.79
N ILE A 72 1.88 -1.60 2.46
CA ILE A 72 2.83 -0.69 1.83
C ILE A 72 4.15 -0.79 2.58
N LYS A 73 5.20 -1.26 1.90
CA LYS A 73 6.52 -1.46 2.48
C LYS A 73 7.59 -0.84 1.61
N SER A 74 8.40 0.04 2.18
CA SER A 74 9.47 0.71 1.46
C SER A 74 10.71 -0.18 1.34
N THR A 75 10.51 -1.43 0.96
CA THR A 75 11.60 -2.38 0.83
C THR A 75 11.79 -2.78 -0.63
N GLY A 76 13.05 -2.96 -1.02
CA GLY A 76 13.40 -3.48 -2.34
C GLY A 76 13.39 -5.00 -2.40
N GLN A 77 13.07 -5.66 -1.30
CA GLN A 77 13.00 -7.12 -1.25
C GLN A 77 11.92 -7.53 -0.24
N VAL A 78 10.74 -7.87 -0.74
CA VAL A 78 9.62 -8.28 0.10
C VAL A 78 9.82 -9.73 0.54
N GLU A 79 9.71 -9.96 1.85
CA GLU A 79 9.86 -11.27 2.47
C GLU A 79 8.54 -11.72 3.09
N ASP A 80 8.48 -12.98 3.50
CA ASP A 80 7.27 -13.56 4.09
C ASP A 80 6.74 -12.77 5.28
N ARG A 81 7.63 -12.25 6.11
CA ARG A 81 7.23 -11.46 7.29
C ARG A 81 6.46 -10.20 6.91
N HIS A 82 6.72 -9.65 5.73
CA HIS A 82 6.02 -8.46 5.24
C HIS A 82 4.59 -8.76 4.80
N LEU A 83 4.28 -10.03 4.51
CA LEU A 83 2.97 -10.44 4.02
C LEU A 83 2.08 -11.03 5.11
N LYS A 84 2.58 -11.09 6.32
CA LYS A 84 1.92 -11.75 7.45
C LYS A 84 0.52 -11.23 7.70
N HIS A 85 0.35 -9.92 7.75
CA HIS A 85 -0.94 -9.32 8.07
C HIS A 85 -1.94 -9.52 6.93
N LEU A 86 -1.48 -9.42 5.68
CA LEU A 86 -2.36 -9.68 4.53
C LEU A 86 -2.91 -11.09 4.58
N LYS A 87 -2.06 -12.06 4.85
CA LYS A 87 -2.47 -13.46 4.92
C LYS A 87 -3.41 -13.70 6.10
N HIS A 88 -3.15 -13.05 7.23
CA HIS A 88 -3.99 -13.16 8.41
C HIS A 88 -5.41 -12.65 8.13
N PHE A 89 -5.54 -11.47 7.53
CA PHE A 89 -6.85 -10.89 7.26
C PHE A 89 -7.57 -11.49 6.06
N LYS A 90 -6.90 -12.29 5.25
CA LYS A 90 -7.56 -12.98 4.14
C LYS A 90 -8.72 -13.84 4.62
N LYS A 91 -8.63 -14.37 5.84
CA LYS A 91 -9.68 -15.19 6.43
C LYS A 91 -10.97 -14.40 6.61
N ASP A 92 -10.85 -13.12 6.96
CA ASP A 92 -12.01 -12.23 7.19
C ASP A 92 -12.55 -11.67 5.88
N PHE A 93 -11.72 -11.63 4.83
CA PHE A 93 -12.09 -11.10 3.53
C PHE A 93 -11.70 -12.10 2.43
N PRO A 94 -12.39 -13.27 2.37
CA PRO A 94 -11.93 -14.36 1.49
C PRO A 94 -11.94 -14.02 0.01
N ALA A 95 -12.77 -13.08 -0.41
CA ALA A 95 -12.83 -12.65 -1.80
C ALA A 95 -11.92 -11.47 -2.12
N ALA A 96 -11.18 -10.95 -1.13
CA ALA A 96 -10.33 -9.79 -1.34
C ALA A 96 -9.06 -10.13 -2.11
N ASP A 97 -8.62 -9.18 -2.93
CA ASP A 97 -7.30 -9.24 -3.54
C ASP A 97 -6.28 -8.75 -2.52
N LEU A 98 -5.10 -9.37 -2.53
CA LEU A 98 -4.01 -9.00 -1.62
C LEU A 98 -2.86 -8.44 -2.43
N ILE A 99 -2.43 -7.23 -2.07
CA ILE A 99 -1.35 -6.54 -2.78
C ILE A 99 -0.37 -5.97 -1.78
N CYS A 100 0.92 -6.18 -2.03
CA CYS A 100 1.99 -5.53 -1.28
C CYS A 100 2.70 -4.56 -2.21
N VAL A 101 2.65 -3.28 -1.88
CA VAL A 101 3.30 -2.21 -2.64
C VAL A 101 4.71 -2.02 -2.07
N CYS A 102 5.71 -1.96 -2.93
CA CYS A 102 7.10 -1.94 -2.50
C CYS A 102 7.98 -1.16 -3.49
N THR A 103 9.29 -1.30 -3.32
CA THR A 103 10.26 -0.69 -4.23
C THR A 103 11.08 -1.74 -4.99
N GLU A 104 10.55 -2.97 -5.13
CA GLU A 104 11.16 -3.97 -6.00
C GLU A 104 11.12 -3.51 -7.45
N GLU A 105 11.91 -4.13 -8.30
CA GLU A 105 12.00 -3.71 -9.70
C GLU A 105 10.88 -4.31 -10.55
N LYS A 106 10.46 -5.52 -10.25
CA LYS A 106 9.48 -6.25 -11.07
C LYS A 106 8.31 -6.74 -10.25
N ILE A 107 7.15 -6.76 -10.88
CA ILE A 107 5.94 -7.32 -10.28
C ILE A 107 6.06 -8.84 -10.22
N ARG A 108 5.57 -9.44 -9.13
CA ARG A 108 5.58 -10.90 -8.95
C ARG A 108 4.45 -11.30 -8.02
N ARG A 109 4.22 -12.60 -7.89
CA ARG A 109 3.21 -13.14 -6.99
C ARG A 109 3.85 -14.13 -6.03
N LYS A 110 3.35 -14.13 -4.79
CA LYS A 110 3.79 -15.09 -3.78
C LYS A 110 2.64 -15.35 -2.83
N ASP A 111 2.26 -16.63 -2.67
CA ASP A 111 1.22 -17.06 -1.72
C ASP A 111 -0.11 -16.30 -1.90
N GLY A 112 -0.48 -16.04 -3.14
CA GLY A 112 -1.73 -15.33 -3.43
C GLY A 112 -1.66 -13.83 -3.30
N VAL A 113 -0.48 -13.29 -3.00
CA VAL A 113 -0.26 -11.85 -2.88
C VAL A 113 0.46 -11.33 -4.11
N VAL A 114 -0.07 -10.27 -4.71
CA VAL A 114 0.64 -9.56 -5.78
C VAL A 114 1.63 -8.61 -5.13
N ILE A 115 2.90 -8.76 -5.44
CA ILE A 115 3.96 -7.89 -4.95
C ILE A 115 4.33 -6.96 -6.09
N ALA A 116 4.01 -5.68 -5.93
CA ALA A 116 4.10 -4.72 -7.04
C ALA A 116 4.96 -3.52 -6.67
N PRO A 117 5.90 -3.14 -7.56
CA PRO A 117 6.57 -1.85 -7.42
C PRO A 117 5.54 -0.73 -7.40
N TRP A 118 5.80 0.32 -6.62
CA TRP A 118 4.84 1.41 -6.42
C TRP A 118 4.35 2.02 -7.73
N ASN A 119 5.23 2.17 -8.71
CA ASN A 119 4.88 2.78 -9.99
C ASN A 119 3.95 1.91 -10.84
N GLN A 120 3.96 0.60 -10.62
CA GLN A 120 3.05 -0.32 -11.29
C GLN A 120 1.81 -0.60 -10.45
N ALA A 121 1.88 -0.37 -9.15
CA ALA A 121 0.79 -0.66 -8.23
C ALA A 121 -0.47 0.14 -8.52
N PHE A 122 -0.34 1.40 -8.95
CA PHE A 122 -1.49 2.21 -9.28
C PHE A 122 -2.35 1.58 -10.37
N LYS A 123 -1.70 0.95 -11.34
CA LYS A 123 -2.39 0.26 -12.42
C LYS A 123 -3.02 -1.04 -11.93
N VAL A 124 -2.29 -1.79 -11.11
CA VAL A 124 -2.79 -3.03 -10.52
C VAL A 124 -4.02 -2.76 -9.67
N LEU A 125 -4.02 -1.64 -8.95
CA LEU A 125 -5.13 -1.22 -8.10
C LEU A 125 -6.28 -0.59 -8.90
N LYS A 126 -6.12 -0.44 -10.19
CA LYS A 126 -7.12 0.16 -11.09
C LYS A 126 -7.43 1.60 -10.73
N LEU A 127 -6.40 2.34 -10.37
CA LEU A 127 -6.49 3.77 -10.07
C LEU A 127 -6.13 4.62 -11.28
N VAL A 128 -5.54 3.99 -12.28
CA VAL A 128 -5.21 4.66 -13.54
C VAL A 128 -5.62 3.78 -14.71
#